data_f04759e31f17a47ccdb125d67479a9f1
#
_entry.id   f04759e31f17a47ccdb125d67479a9f1
#
_cell.length_a   1.000
_cell.length_b   1.000
_cell.length_c   1.000
_cell.angle_alpha   90.00
_cell.angle_beta   90.00
_cell.angle_gamma   90.00
#
_symmetry.space_group_name_H-M   'P 1'
#
loop_
_entity.id
_entity.type
_entity.pdbx_description
1 polymer ?
#
loop_
_entity_poly.entity_id
_entity_poly.type
_entity_poly.pdbx_seq_one_letter_code
_entity_poly.pdbx_strand_id
1 'polypeptide(L)'
;LQTAIPNEFKQSMAWAVTTVVRKCILILLNISENDLQSVLQTCNGFFEKLRNHFPDSFYAAPPAFQNPLLLKRIYQQDWRTALNQHFYDPEACFFYAAGLPDTKDMKRFETERFSVCLKSLRLQQAVALLIDYMQEVMTAQIQPEYEVKSMLLNSIYQIMAVLEDLKLNAESINDLKQHYFMQINHIPSAKELLEFLQIMEADMAEIEAKYHISPESLTIRSILDYIAQHYDEPLTLRQLSEQFNFNYYYLSKYFSSHCKEGFNEYLNRIRVEKASEML
;
A
#
# COMPACT_ATOMS: atom_id res chain seq x y z
N LEU A 1 -4.33 34.80 -14.19
CA LEU A 1 -3.11 33.98 -14.25
C LEU A 1 -2.49 33.99 -15.65
N GLN A 2 -3.21 33.62 -16.71
CA GLN A 2 -2.67 33.56 -18.08
C GLN A 2 -2.08 34.88 -18.59
N THR A 3 -2.56 36.01 -18.10
CA THR A 3 -2.07 37.38 -18.50
C THR A 3 -0.98 37.88 -17.55
N ALA A 4 -0.91 37.43 -16.32
CA ALA A 4 0.07 37.87 -15.34
C ALA A 4 1.45 37.16 -15.50
N ILE A 5 1.45 35.90 -15.84
CA ILE A 5 2.67 35.10 -16.04
C ILE A 5 3.60 35.70 -17.11
N PRO A 6 3.14 36.06 -18.34
CA PRO A 6 4.02 36.63 -19.34
C PRO A 6 4.68 37.96 -18.95
N ASN A 7 4.04 38.73 -18.06
CA ASN A 7 4.57 40.04 -17.66
C ASN A 7 5.73 39.94 -16.65
N GLU A 8 5.68 38.98 -15.71
CA GLU A 8 6.77 38.74 -14.77
C GLU A 8 8.06 38.28 -15.49
N PHE A 9 7.92 37.57 -16.61
CA PHE A 9 9.05 37.01 -17.36
C PHE A 9 9.54 37.88 -18.53
N LYS A 10 8.89 39.03 -18.83
CA LYS A 10 9.25 39.89 -19.98
C LYS A 10 10.65 40.48 -19.96
N GLN A 11 11.28 40.59 -18.78
CA GLN A 11 12.59 41.22 -18.67
C GLN A 11 13.76 40.29 -19.03
N SER A 12 13.54 38.99 -19.01
CA SER A 12 14.60 37.99 -19.15
C SER A 12 14.45 37.07 -20.37
N MET A 13 13.47 37.30 -21.26
CA MET A 13 13.11 36.30 -22.29
C MET A 13 12.69 36.93 -23.62
N ALA A 14 13.04 36.19 -24.71
CA ALA A 14 12.62 36.56 -26.04
C ALA A 14 11.09 36.43 -26.24
N TRP A 15 10.47 35.39 -25.67
CA TRP A 15 9.02 35.17 -25.66
C TRP A 15 8.65 34.04 -24.65
N ALA A 16 7.40 34.08 -24.19
CA ALA A 16 6.80 33.04 -23.33
C ALA A 16 5.42 32.66 -23.89
N VAL A 17 5.12 31.37 -23.90
CA VAL A 17 3.80 30.85 -24.26
C VAL A 17 3.22 30.10 -23.07
N THR A 18 1.97 30.42 -22.74
CA THR A 18 1.25 29.72 -21.66
C THR A 18 0.05 28.98 -22.22
N THR A 19 -0.15 27.77 -21.77
CA THR A 19 -1.34 26.99 -22.07
C THR A 19 -1.79 26.20 -20.84
N VAL A 20 -3.07 25.87 -20.77
CA VAL A 20 -3.63 25.04 -19.73
C VAL A 20 -3.88 23.66 -20.29
N VAL A 21 -3.26 22.65 -19.66
CA VAL A 21 -3.42 21.25 -20.02
C VAL A 21 -3.93 20.49 -18.79
N ARG A 22 -5.18 20.05 -18.83
CA ARG A 22 -5.86 19.42 -17.68
C ARG A 22 -5.85 20.33 -16.42
N LYS A 23 -5.21 19.90 -15.33
CA LYS A 23 -5.07 20.67 -14.07
C LYS A 23 -3.75 21.46 -13.98
N CYS A 24 -2.98 21.53 -15.05
CA CYS A 24 -1.64 22.12 -15.05
C CYS A 24 -1.57 23.32 -15.97
N ILE A 25 -0.76 24.32 -15.59
CA ILE A 25 -0.38 25.42 -16.45
C ILE A 25 1.02 25.10 -16.99
N LEU A 26 1.12 24.95 -18.30
CA LEU A 26 2.39 24.77 -18.99
C LEU A 26 2.92 26.13 -19.45
N ILE A 27 4.14 26.46 -19.07
CA ILE A 27 4.82 27.70 -19.47
C ILE A 27 6.05 27.31 -20.29
N LEU A 28 6.09 27.70 -21.54
CA LEU A 28 7.25 27.53 -22.42
C LEU A 28 8.01 28.85 -22.51
N LEU A 29 9.29 28.81 -22.17
CA LEU A 29 10.17 29.95 -22.13
C LEU A 29 11.29 29.78 -23.14
N ASN A 30 11.53 30.77 -24.00
CA ASN A 30 12.73 30.82 -24.84
C ASN A 30 13.79 31.62 -24.11
N ILE A 31 14.84 30.95 -23.66
CA ILE A 31 15.93 31.52 -22.85
C ILE A 31 17.28 31.26 -23.52
N SER A 32 18.25 32.13 -23.27
CA SER A 32 19.65 31.83 -23.59
C SER A 32 20.26 30.92 -22.50
N GLU A 33 21.29 30.15 -22.84
CA GLU A 33 21.97 29.27 -21.88
C GLU A 33 22.51 30.04 -20.66
N ASN A 34 22.92 31.29 -20.85
CA ASN A 34 23.48 32.15 -19.80
C ASN A 34 22.42 32.66 -18.82
N ASP A 35 21.16 32.67 -19.21
CA ASP A 35 20.07 33.22 -18.43
C ASP A 35 19.32 32.19 -17.59
N LEU A 36 19.65 30.90 -17.71
CA LEU A 36 18.92 29.80 -17.08
C LEU A 36 18.79 29.97 -15.55
N GLN A 37 19.87 30.32 -14.86
CA GLN A 37 19.85 30.50 -13.41
C GLN A 37 18.99 31.70 -12.98
N SER A 38 19.08 32.81 -13.71
CA SER A 38 18.27 34.01 -13.46
C SER A 38 16.78 33.72 -13.66
N VAL A 39 16.46 32.94 -14.69
CA VAL A 39 15.10 32.50 -14.97
C VAL A 39 14.56 31.60 -13.89
N LEU A 40 15.33 30.63 -13.43
CA LEU A 40 14.93 29.74 -12.33
C LEU A 40 14.70 30.52 -11.03
N GLN A 41 15.50 31.52 -10.72
CA GLN A 41 15.28 32.41 -9.56
C GLN A 41 13.99 33.20 -9.72
N THR A 42 13.70 33.73 -10.91
CA THR A 42 12.47 34.45 -11.19
C THR A 42 11.24 33.52 -11.08
N CYS A 43 11.36 32.28 -11.57
CA CYS A 43 10.34 31.27 -11.39
C CYS A 43 10.07 31.01 -9.91
N ASN A 44 11.12 30.79 -9.11
CA ASN A 44 10.97 30.57 -7.67
C ASN A 44 10.20 31.72 -6.99
N GLY A 45 10.62 32.95 -7.19
CA GLY A 45 9.95 34.11 -6.58
C GLY A 45 8.50 34.28 -7.04
N PHE A 46 8.19 33.96 -8.29
CA PHE A 46 6.81 33.97 -8.81
C PHE A 46 5.94 32.88 -8.16
N PHE A 47 6.46 31.67 -8.03
CA PHE A 47 5.71 30.55 -7.47
C PHE A 47 5.54 30.64 -5.96
N GLU A 48 6.48 31.22 -5.23
CA GLU A 48 6.28 31.56 -3.82
C GLU A 48 5.07 32.53 -3.62
N LYS A 49 4.91 33.51 -4.51
CA LYS A 49 3.73 34.37 -4.50
C LYS A 49 2.45 33.62 -4.84
N LEU A 50 2.50 32.68 -5.79
CA LEU A 50 1.35 31.84 -6.14
C LEU A 50 0.92 30.93 -4.98
N ARG A 51 1.86 30.35 -4.25
CA ARG A 51 1.59 29.47 -3.11
C ARG A 51 0.78 30.17 -2.01
N ASN A 52 0.96 31.46 -1.83
CA ASN A 52 0.14 32.23 -0.88
C ASN A 52 -1.37 32.24 -1.24
N HIS A 53 -1.71 32.01 -2.52
CA HIS A 53 -3.10 31.95 -3.01
C HIS A 53 -3.56 30.50 -3.28
N PHE A 54 -2.62 29.60 -3.53
CA PHE A 54 -2.85 28.20 -3.88
C PHE A 54 -1.84 27.31 -3.10
N PRO A 55 -2.08 27.05 -1.81
CA PRO A 55 -1.11 26.36 -0.93
C PRO A 55 -0.68 24.98 -1.44
N ASP A 56 -1.60 24.25 -2.06
CA ASP A 56 -1.36 22.88 -2.56
C ASP A 56 -0.72 22.84 -3.97
N SER A 57 -0.26 23.98 -4.47
CA SER A 57 0.36 24.04 -5.79
C SER A 57 1.88 23.80 -5.69
N PHE A 58 2.40 23.07 -6.65
CA PHE A 58 3.83 22.91 -6.88
C PHE A 58 4.15 23.16 -8.35
N TYR A 59 5.42 23.35 -8.64
CA TYR A 59 5.89 23.52 -10.01
C TYR A 59 7.17 22.71 -10.26
N ALA A 60 7.39 22.38 -11.53
CA ALA A 60 8.57 21.65 -11.96
C ALA A 60 9.16 22.29 -13.20
N ALA A 61 10.49 22.37 -13.25
CA ALA A 61 11.21 22.78 -14.43
C ALA A 61 11.98 21.57 -14.99
N PRO A 62 11.72 21.15 -16.23
CA PRO A 62 12.55 20.16 -16.90
C PRO A 62 13.91 20.78 -17.29
N PRO A 63 14.93 19.95 -17.64
CA PRO A 63 16.14 20.43 -18.25
C PRO A 63 15.83 21.23 -19.54
N ALA A 64 16.63 22.25 -19.81
CA ALA A 64 16.51 23.00 -21.05
C ALA A 64 16.72 22.09 -22.26
N PHE A 65 15.98 22.33 -23.33
CA PHE A 65 16.08 21.52 -24.55
C PHE A 65 16.11 22.42 -25.80
N GLN A 66 16.84 21.98 -26.82
CA GLN A 66 16.99 22.74 -28.06
C GLN A 66 16.01 22.29 -29.15
N ASN A 67 15.55 21.04 -29.10
CA ASN A 67 14.69 20.48 -30.14
C ASN A 67 13.20 20.50 -29.70
N PRO A 68 12.35 21.32 -30.32
CA PRO A 68 10.93 21.40 -29.98
C PRO A 68 10.15 20.08 -30.15
N LEU A 69 10.62 19.15 -30.98
CA LEU A 69 9.99 17.84 -31.17
C LEU A 69 10.07 16.95 -29.91
N LEU A 70 10.99 17.26 -29.00
CA LEU A 70 11.13 16.56 -27.73
C LEU A 70 10.08 17.00 -26.69
N LEU A 71 9.37 18.10 -26.91
CA LEU A 71 8.44 18.70 -25.94
C LEU A 71 7.42 17.69 -25.41
N LYS A 72 6.83 16.87 -26.27
CA LYS A 72 5.84 15.87 -25.85
C LYS A 72 6.48 14.82 -24.91
N ARG A 73 7.66 14.37 -25.23
CA ARG A 73 8.39 13.37 -24.43
C ARG A 73 8.82 13.97 -23.09
N ILE A 74 9.39 15.17 -23.11
CA ILE A 74 9.82 15.90 -21.90
C ILE A 74 8.62 16.13 -20.99
N TYR A 75 7.51 16.69 -21.51
CA TYR A 75 6.30 16.88 -20.73
C TYR A 75 5.79 15.59 -20.05
N GLN A 76 5.79 14.48 -20.76
CA GLN A 76 5.31 13.20 -20.23
C GLN A 76 6.24 12.60 -19.19
N GLN A 77 7.55 12.73 -19.34
CA GLN A 77 8.55 12.19 -18.40
C GLN A 77 8.71 13.09 -17.19
N ASP A 78 8.92 14.38 -17.40
CA ASP A 78 9.26 15.32 -16.33
C ASP A 78 8.05 15.60 -15.43
N TRP A 79 6.84 15.60 -15.99
CA TRP A 79 5.62 15.66 -15.20
C TRP A 79 5.48 14.49 -14.22
N ARG A 80 5.77 13.27 -14.68
CA ARG A 80 5.76 12.09 -13.80
C ARG A 80 6.84 12.17 -12.72
N THR A 81 8.02 12.63 -13.08
CA THR A 81 9.13 12.84 -12.13
C THR A 81 8.75 13.86 -11.08
N ALA A 82 8.17 14.99 -11.47
CA ALA A 82 7.73 16.04 -10.55
C ALA A 82 6.61 15.58 -9.61
N LEU A 83 5.63 14.84 -10.13
CA LEU A 83 4.58 14.21 -9.30
C LEU A 83 5.19 13.25 -8.29
N ASN A 84 6.14 12.44 -8.72
CA ASN A 84 6.82 11.50 -7.84
C ASN A 84 7.62 12.22 -6.75
N GLN A 85 8.34 13.27 -7.09
CA GLN A 85 9.08 14.09 -6.13
C GLN A 85 8.13 14.75 -5.12
N HIS A 86 7.02 15.31 -5.60
CA HIS A 86 5.99 15.90 -4.74
C HIS A 86 5.35 14.88 -3.79
N PHE A 87 5.19 13.64 -4.22
CA PHE A 87 4.70 12.55 -3.37
C PHE A 87 5.62 12.30 -2.16
N TYR A 88 6.95 12.38 -2.34
CA TYR A 88 7.91 12.19 -1.25
C TYR A 88 8.18 13.47 -0.44
N ASP A 89 8.09 14.64 -1.05
CA ASP A 89 8.32 15.93 -0.42
C ASP A 89 7.18 16.92 -0.79
N PRO A 90 6.03 16.82 -0.13
CA PRO A 90 4.89 17.68 -0.42
C PRO A 90 5.09 19.14 0.01
N GLU A 91 6.07 19.40 0.88
CA GLU A 91 6.38 20.77 1.33
C GLU A 91 7.24 21.50 0.31
N ALA A 92 8.02 20.80 -0.49
CA ALA A 92 8.77 21.40 -1.56
C ALA A 92 7.82 21.95 -2.63
N CYS A 93 8.06 23.19 -3.04
CA CYS A 93 7.25 23.83 -4.07
C CYS A 93 7.92 23.79 -5.45
N PHE A 94 9.20 23.45 -5.54
CA PHE A 94 9.97 23.40 -6.78
C PHE A 94 10.74 22.10 -6.96
N PHE A 95 10.58 21.52 -8.12
CA PHE A 95 11.30 20.31 -8.52
C PHE A 95 12.04 20.55 -9.85
N TYR A 96 13.32 20.28 -9.85
CA TYR A 96 14.11 20.23 -11.08
C TYR A 96 14.19 18.78 -11.56
N ALA A 97 13.54 18.49 -12.66
CA ALA A 97 13.48 17.15 -13.21
C ALA A 97 14.81 16.77 -13.90
N ALA A 98 15.75 16.29 -13.13
CA ALA A 98 17.07 15.85 -13.60
C ALA A 98 17.08 14.47 -14.28
N GLY A 99 15.93 13.93 -14.67
CA GLY A 99 15.76 12.59 -15.22
C GLY A 99 15.19 11.59 -14.21
N LEU A 100 14.68 10.47 -14.71
CA LEU A 100 14.23 9.37 -13.85
C LEU A 100 15.45 8.65 -13.25
N PRO A 101 15.40 8.30 -11.95
CA PRO A 101 16.43 7.46 -11.34
C PRO A 101 16.51 6.09 -12.03
N ASP A 102 17.68 5.44 -11.96
CA ASP A 102 17.85 4.11 -12.53
C ASP A 102 16.94 3.10 -11.78
N THR A 103 16.09 2.40 -12.52
CA THR A 103 15.18 1.40 -11.98
C THR A 103 15.89 0.21 -11.30
N LYS A 104 17.20 0.07 -11.48
CA LYS A 104 18.00 -0.99 -10.84
C LYS A 104 18.07 -0.86 -9.33
N ASP A 105 17.96 0.36 -8.82
CA ASP A 105 18.03 0.64 -7.39
C ASP A 105 16.65 0.62 -6.70
N MET A 106 15.61 0.28 -7.45
CA MET A 106 14.25 0.17 -6.89
C MET A 106 14.17 -0.93 -5.83
N LYS A 107 13.58 -0.59 -4.70
CA LYS A 107 13.34 -1.54 -3.61
C LYS A 107 12.25 -2.54 -4.00
N ARG A 108 12.46 -3.80 -3.63
CA ARG A 108 11.49 -4.86 -3.86
C ARG A 108 10.82 -5.25 -2.56
N PHE A 109 9.51 -5.31 -2.59
CA PHE A 109 8.75 -5.80 -1.46
C PHE A 109 8.96 -7.31 -1.24
N GLU A 110 9.13 -7.74 0.02
CA GLU A 110 9.36 -9.13 0.41
C GLU A 110 8.07 -9.96 0.37
N THR A 111 7.55 -10.21 -0.82
CA THR A 111 6.26 -10.90 -1.04
C THR A 111 6.18 -12.29 -0.39
N GLU A 112 7.30 -13.01 -0.33
CA GLU A 112 7.34 -14.35 0.30
C GLU A 112 7.12 -14.26 1.81
N ARG A 113 7.84 -13.37 2.50
CA ARG A 113 7.64 -13.14 3.94
C ARG A 113 6.23 -12.66 4.24
N PHE A 114 5.72 -11.74 3.45
CA PHE A 114 4.35 -11.26 3.56
C PHE A 114 3.34 -12.40 3.42
N SER A 115 3.49 -13.27 2.41
CA SER A 115 2.64 -14.46 2.23
C SER A 115 2.71 -15.42 3.41
N VAL A 116 3.90 -15.60 4.00
CA VAL A 116 4.05 -16.44 5.21
C VAL A 116 3.29 -15.83 6.41
N CYS A 117 3.36 -14.51 6.59
CA CYS A 117 2.60 -13.84 7.64
C CYS A 117 1.08 -14.05 7.46
N LEU A 118 0.57 -13.89 6.23
CA LEU A 118 -0.86 -14.11 5.94
C LEU A 118 -1.30 -15.55 6.22
N LYS A 119 -0.53 -16.54 5.74
CA LYS A 119 -0.81 -17.97 5.98
C LYS A 119 -0.76 -18.34 7.46
N SER A 120 0.03 -17.62 8.25
CA SER A 120 0.18 -17.83 9.69
C SER A 120 -0.76 -16.94 10.50
N LEU A 121 -1.69 -16.22 9.86
CA LEU A 121 -2.61 -15.25 10.48
C LEU A 121 -1.92 -14.22 11.38
N ARG A 122 -0.74 -13.78 11.01
CA ARG A 122 -0.02 -12.69 11.66
C ARG A 122 -0.25 -11.39 10.88
N LEU A 123 -1.48 -10.88 10.95
CA LEU A 123 -1.93 -9.75 10.12
C LEU A 123 -1.23 -8.46 10.52
N GLN A 124 -1.07 -8.22 11.82
CA GLN A 124 -0.29 -7.10 12.32
C GLN A 124 1.13 -7.14 11.77
N GLN A 125 1.79 -8.31 11.82
CA GLN A 125 3.14 -8.47 11.30
C GLN A 125 3.21 -8.32 9.77
N ALA A 126 2.16 -8.72 9.06
CA ALA A 126 2.07 -8.48 7.61
C ALA A 126 2.03 -6.98 7.30
N VAL A 127 1.27 -6.18 8.07
CA VAL A 127 1.25 -4.71 7.90
C VAL A 127 2.58 -4.09 8.32
N ALA A 128 3.24 -4.59 9.36
CA ALA A 128 4.59 -4.13 9.74
C ALA A 128 5.60 -4.26 8.59
N LEU A 129 5.55 -5.34 7.79
CA LEU A 129 6.37 -5.48 6.58
C LEU A 129 6.06 -4.42 5.51
N LEU A 130 4.82 -3.97 5.40
CA LEU A 130 4.46 -2.86 4.51
C LEU A 130 5.01 -1.53 5.02
N ILE A 131 5.01 -1.32 6.34
CA ILE A 131 5.60 -0.15 6.99
C ILE A 131 7.11 -0.11 6.75
N ASP A 132 7.83 -1.21 6.98
CA ASP A 132 9.27 -1.32 6.74
C ASP A 132 9.60 -1.00 5.27
N TYR A 133 8.84 -1.56 4.33
CA TYR A 133 8.99 -1.26 2.91
C TYR A 133 8.75 0.22 2.61
N MET A 134 7.71 0.83 3.17
CA MET A 134 7.45 2.26 2.96
C MET A 134 8.56 3.15 3.50
N GLN A 135 9.15 2.83 4.64
CA GLN A 135 10.29 3.58 5.20
C GLN A 135 11.52 3.49 4.29
N GLU A 136 11.80 2.30 3.71
CA GLU A 136 12.87 2.15 2.72
C GLU A 136 12.60 2.95 1.45
N VAL A 137 11.36 2.90 0.94
CA VAL A 137 10.92 3.64 -0.24
C VAL A 137 11.02 5.16 -0.02
N MET A 138 10.62 5.65 1.14
CA MET A 138 10.74 7.07 1.52
C MET A 138 12.19 7.51 1.62
N THR A 139 13.07 6.64 2.08
CA THR A 139 14.51 6.94 2.16
C THR A 139 15.15 6.99 0.77
N ALA A 140 14.79 6.07 -0.10
CA ALA A 140 15.34 5.97 -1.45
C ALA A 140 14.74 7.00 -2.42
N GLN A 141 13.44 7.31 -2.30
CA GLN A 141 12.65 8.25 -3.14
C GLN A 141 12.70 7.93 -4.65
N ILE A 142 12.88 6.67 -5.00
CA ILE A 142 13.11 6.21 -6.37
C ILE A 142 11.84 5.62 -6.99
N GLN A 143 11.03 4.91 -6.19
CA GLN A 143 9.83 4.23 -6.65
C GLN A 143 8.76 5.22 -7.13
N PRO A 144 8.17 5.00 -8.31
CA PRO A 144 7.02 5.78 -8.74
C PRO A 144 5.82 5.62 -7.78
N GLU A 145 5.14 6.74 -7.47
CA GLU A 145 3.95 6.75 -6.61
C GLU A 145 2.93 5.65 -6.98
N TYR A 146 2.65 5.50 -8.28
CA TYR A 146 1.66 4.53 -8.77
C TYR A 146 2.07 3.08 -8.50
N GLU A 147 3.38 2.77 -8.53
CA GLU A 147 3.87 1.41 -8.22
C GLU A 147 3.74 1.11 -6.74
N VAL A 148 4.12 2.08 -5.89
CA VAL A 148 3.96 1.98 -4.43
C VAL A 148 2.49 1.75 -4.07
N LYS A 149 1.60 2.60 -4.55
CA LYS A 149 0.16 2.48 -4.28
C LYS A 149 -0.44 1.18 -4.82
N SER A 150 -0.04 0.74 -6.02
CA SER A 150 -0.52 -0.51 -6.59
C SER A 150 -0.08 -1.73 -5.78
N MET A 151 1.17 -1.74 -5.31
CA MET A 151 1.68 -2.81 -4.44
C MET A 151 0.92 -2.83 -3.11
N LEU A 152 0.73 -1.69 -2.47
CA LEU A 152 -0.01 -1.59 -1.20
C LEU A 152 -1.47 -2.01 -1.37
N LEU A 153 -2.15 -1.56 -2.43
CA LEU A 153 -3.53 -1.98 -2.73
C LEU A 153 -3.67 -3.50 -2.87
N ASN A 154 -2.73 -4.12 -3.59
CA ASN A 154 -2.71 -5.57 -3.73
C ASN A 154 -2.48 -6.28 -2.40
N SER A 155 -1.57 -5.78 -1.57
CA SER A 155 -1.29 -6.32 -0.25
C SER A 155 -2.49 -6.19 0.71
N ILE A 156 -3.14 -5.03 0.72
CA ILE A 156 -4.37 -4.79 1.49
C ILE A 156 -5.48 -5.74 1.04
N TYR A 157 -5.65 -5.93 -0.28
CA TYR A 157 -6.61 -6.90 -0.81
C TYR A 157 -6.37 -8.31 -0.26
N GLN A 158 -5.11 -8.76 -0.22
CA GLN A 158 -4.76 -10.08 0.33
C GLN A 158 -5.05 -10.18 1.83
N ILE A 159 -4.77 -9.14 2.62
CA ILE A 159 -5.12 -9.10 4.05
C ILE A 159 -6.65 -9.20 4.22
N MET A 160 -7.41 -8.43 3.46
CA MET A 160 -8.87 -8.45 3.54
C MET A 160 -9.45 -9.80 3.13
N ALA A 161 -8.90 -10.46 2.11
CA ALA A 161 -9.31 -11.81 1.70
C ALA A 161 -9.12 -12.83 2.84
N VAL A 162 -8.01 -12.75 3.58
CA VAL A 162 -7.80 -13.60 4.76
C VAL A 162 -8.86 -13.35 5.84
N LEU A 163 -9.22 -12.08 6.11
CA LEU A 163 -10.26 -11.74 7.08
C LEU A 163 -11.65 -12.23 6.64
N GLU A 164 -11.97 -12.16 5.35
CA GLU A 164 -13.20 -12.70 4.78
C GLU A 164 -13.28 -14.23 4.93
N ASP A 165 -12.16 -14.95 4.66
CA ASP A 165 -12.08 -16.41 4.82
C ASP A 165 -12.27 -16.87 6.26
N LEU A 166 -11.91 -16.05 7.24
CA LEU A 166 -12.14 -16.32 8.66
C LEU A 166 -13.61 -16.23 9.07
N LYS A 167 -14.52 -15.83 8.16
CA LYS A 167 -15.95 -15.68 8.41
C LYS A 167 -16.27 -14.84 9.65
N LEU A 168 -15.49 -13.81 9.90
CA LEU A 168 -15.75 -12.82 10.91
C LEU A 168 -17.03 -12.01 10.54
N ASN A 169 -17.42 -11.05 11.39
CA ASN A 169 -18.56 -10.21 11.06
C ASN A 169 -18.39 -9.55 9.67
N ALA A 170 -19.13 -10.09 8.68
CA ALA A 170 -18.97 -9.74 7.27
C ALA A 170 -19.24 -8.26 6.98
N GLU A 171 -20.19 -7.63 7.70
CA GLU A 171 -20.51 -6.20 7.55
C GLU A 171 -19.33 -5.33 7.98
N SER A 172 -18.79 -5.56 9.19
CA SER A 172 -17.64 -4.80 9.69
C SER A 172 -16.39 -4.96 8.83
N ILE A 173 -16.14 -6.16 8.28
CA ILE A 173 -14.99 -6.40 7.40
C ILE A 173 -15.18 -5.71 6.04
N ASN A 174 -16.39 -5.71 5.49
CA ASN A 174 -16.67 -5.04 4.24
C ASN A 174 -16.54 -3.51 4.37
N ASP A 175 -17.01 -2.93 5.47
CA ASP A 175 -16.87 -1.51 5.75
C ASP A 175 -15.39 -1.11 5.89
N LEU A 176 -14.60 -1.91 6.60
CA LEU A 176 -13.16 -1.71 6.74
C LEU A 176 -12.43 -1.79 5.40
N LYS A 177 -12.80 -2.77 4.58
CA LYS A 177 -12.28 -2.95 3.23
C LYS A 177 -12.55 -1.73 2.35
N GLN A 178 -13.81 -1.26 2.32
CA GLN A 178 -14.18 -0.06 1.57
C GLN A 178 -13.42 1.16 2.07
N HIS A 179 -13.30 1.34 3.37
CA HIS A 179 -12.58 2.44 3.98
C HIS A 179 -11.12 2.47 3.50
N TYR A 180 -10.39 1.36 3.60
CA TYR A 180 -8.99 1.32 3.18
C TYR A 180 -8.80 1.55 1.68
N PHE A 181 -9.63 0.95 0.81
CA PHE A 181 -9.55 1.16 -0.63
C PHE A 181 -9.89 2.59 -1.06
N MET A 182 -10.81 3.24 -0.37
CA MET A 182 -11.13 4.64 -0.63
C MET A 182 -10.00 5.56 -0.20
N GLN A 183 -9.44 5.36 0.99
CA GLN A 183 -8.40 6.23 1.54
C GLN A 183 -7.12 6.19 0.73
N ILE A 184 -6.57 5.00 0.42
CA ILE A 184 -5.24 4.88 -0.22
C ILE A 184 -5.16 5.63 -1.55
N ASN A 185 -6.26 5.70 -2.30
CA ASN A 185 -6.31 6.42 -3.58
C ASN A 185 -6.29 7.96 -3.42
N HIS A 186 -6.68 8.46 -2.25
CA HIS A 186 -6.78 9.89 -1.98
C HIS A 186 -5.58 10.44 -1.20
N ILE A 187 -4.76 9.58 -0.60
CA ILE A 187 -3.56 9.97 0.13
C ILE A 187 -2.56 10.63 -0.83
N PRO A 188 -2.17 11.90 -0.62
CA PRO A 188 -1.36 12.66 -1.57
C PRO A 188 0.15 12.45 -1.41
N SER A 189 0.61 11.96 -0.24
CA SER A 189 2.03 11.91 0.10
C SER A 189 2.47 10.57 0.70
N ALA A 190 3.75 10.28 0.55
CA ALA A 190 4.38 9.09 1.13
C ALA A 190 4.30 9.09 2.68
N LYS A 191 4.40 10.27 3.29
CA LYS A 191 4.28 10.43 4.75
C LYS A 191 2.90 10.04 5.25
N GLU A 192 1.85 10.59 4.65
CA GLU A 192 0.47 10.26 5.01
C GLU A 192 0.13 8.78 4.71
N LEU A 193 0.77 8.21 3.67
CA LEU A 193 0.63 6.80 3.36
C LEU A 193 1.27 5.92 4.45
N LEU A 194 2.40 6.34 5.02
CA LEU A 194 3.01 5.67 6.17
C LEU A 194 2.13 5.76 7.42
N GLU A 195 1.59 6.94 7.72
CA GLU A 195 0.65 7.15 8.82
C GLU A 195 -0.60 6.28 8.68
N PHE A 196 -1.14 6.17 7.48
CA PHE A 196 -2.25 5.27 7.17
C PHE A 196 -1.92 3.79 7.46
N LEU A 197 -0.73 3.32 7.09
CA LEU A 197 -0.30 1.95 7.38
C LEU A 197 -0.13 1.70 8.88
N GLN A 198 0.32 2.68 9.65
CA GLN A 198 0.42 2.58 11.12
C GLN A 198 -0.96 2.45 11.77
N ILE A 199 -1.96 3.17 11.27
CA ILE A 199 -3.36 3.01 11.71
C ILE A 199 -3.84 1.60 11.37
N MET A 200 -3.61 1.14 10.15
CA MET A 200 -3.97 -0.21 9.70
C MET A 200 -3.30 -1.30 10.55
N GLU A 201 -2.03 -1.11 10.96
CA GLU A 201 -1.34 -2.04 11.86
C GLU A 201 -2.06 -2.16 13.21
N ALA A 202 -2.46 -1.03 13.79
CA ALA A 202 -3.21 -1.01 15.04
C ALA A 202 -4.58 -1.69 14.91
N ASP A 203 -5.29 -1.45 13.81
CA ASP A 203 -6.57 -2.11 13.50
C ASP A 203 -6.40 -3.63 13.39
N MET A 204 -5.32 -4.10 12.73
CA MET A 204 -5.05 -5.54 12.63
C MET A 204 -4.72 -6.14 13.99
N ALA A 205 -3.96 -5.46 14.84
CA ALA A 205 -3.70 -5.91 16.20
C ALA A 205 -4.97 -6.02 17.05
N GLU A 206 -5.89 -5.05 16.92
CA GLU A 206 -7.18 -5.09 17.61
C GLU A 206 -8.06 -6.26 17.11
N ILE A 207 -8.10 -6.49 15.79
CA ILE A 207 -8.83 -7.62 15.20
C ILE A 207 -8.24 -8.95 15.67
N GLU A 208 -6.90 -9.12 15.63
CA GLU A 208 -6.25 -10.33 16.14
C GLU A 208 -6.59 -10.59 17.60
N ALA A 209 -6.55 -9.57 18.45
CA ALA A 209 -6.89 -9.69 19.86
C ALA A 209 -8.38 -10.01 20.08
N LYS A 210 -9.27 -9.28 19.42
CA LYS A 210 -10.74 -9.40 19.58
C LYS A 210 -11.26 -10.78 19.17
N TYR A 211 -10.73 -11.33 18.08
CA TYR A 211 -11.19 -12.60 17.53
C TYR A 211 -10.27 -13.76 17.90
N HIS A 212 -9.28 -13.54 18.77
CA HIS A 212 -8.29 -14.54 19.17
C HIS A 212 -7.60 -15.21 17.97
N ILE A 213 -7.29 -14.39 16.96
CA ILE A 213 -6.62 -14.84 15.74
C ILE A 213 -5.16 -15.10 16.08
N SER A 214 -4.73 -16.37 16.01
CA SER A 214 -3.36 -16.75 16.24
C SER A 214 -3.00 -17.97 15.37
N PRO A 215 -1.72 -18.25 15.15
CA PRO A 215 -1.31 -19.47 14.46
C PRO A 215 -1.87 -20.74 15.12
N GLU A 216 -2.00 -20.73 16.46
CA GLU A 216 -2.59 -21.82 17.21
C GLU A 216 -4.10 -21.97 16.93
N SER A 217 -4.83 -20.87 16.85
CA SER A 217 -6.28 -20.89 16.54
C SER A 217 -6.56 -21.38 15.11
N LEU A 218 -5.69 -21.08 14.17
CA LEU A 218 -5.76 -21.63 12.81
C LEU A 218 -5.60 -23.14 12.81
N THR A 219 -4.63 -23.60 13.54
CA THR A 219 -4.32 -25.03 13.61
C THR A 219 -5.48 -25.82 14.20
N ILE A 220 -6.06 -25.37 15.31
CA ILE A 220 -7.21 -26.07 15.89
C ILE A 220 -8.42 -26.01 14.95
N ARG A 221 -8.70 -24.87 14.33
CA ARG A 221 -9.80 -24.72 13.38
C ARG A 221 -9.65 -25.66 12.18
N SER A 222 -8.45 -25.72 11.57
CA SER A 222 -8.18 -26.62 10.46
C SER A 222 -8.35 -28.09 10.86
N ILE A 223 -7.97 -28.45 12.08
CA ILE A 223 -8.20 -29.80 12.64
C ILE A 223 -9.70 -30.07 12.82
N LEU A 224 -10.46 -29.11 13.37
CA LEU A 224 -11.90 -29.26 13.57
C LEU A 224 -12.66 -29.33 12.25
N ASP A 225 -12.30 -28.51 11.27
CA ASP A 225 -12.86 -28.55 9.92
C ASP A 225 -12.58 -29.89 9.22
N TYR A 226 -11.34 -30.42 9.37
CA TYR A 226 -10.99 -31.73 8.85
C TYR A 226 -11.83 -32.85 9.50
N ILE A 227 -11.98 -32.82 10.83
CA ILE A 227 -12.84 -33.79 11.55
C ILE A 227 -14.30 -33.68 11.07
N ALA A 228 -14.80 -32.45 10.88
CA ALA A 228 -16.17 -32.23 10.41
C ALA A 228 -16.43 -32.67 8.96
N GLN A 229 -15.38 -32.75 8.13
CA GLN A 229 -15.45 -33.24 6.74
C GLN A 229 -15.28 -34.77 6.64
N HIS A 230 -14.60 -35.40 7.61
CA HIS A 230 -14.21 -36.82 7.59
C HIS A 230 -14.76 -37.58 8.83
N TYR A 231 -15.85 -37.08 9.45
CA TYR A 231 -16.41 -37.66 10.68
C TYR A 231 -16.89 -39.11 10.52
N ASP A 232 -17.27 -39.50 9.32
CA ASP A 232 -17.74 -40.83 8.95
C ASP A 232 -16.61 -41.84 8.75
N GLU A 233 -15.36 -41.37 8.62
CA GLU A 233 -14.17 -42.20 8.47
C GLU A 233 -13.63 -42.68 9.85
N PRO A 234 -12.81 -43.74 9.89
CA PRO A 234 -12.19 -44.18 11.11
C PRO A 234 -11.02 -43.28 11.55
N LEU A 235 -11.35 -42.00 11.90
CA LEU A 235 -10.38 -41.00 12.33
C LEU A 235 -9.78 -41.35 13.69
N THR A 236 -8.45 -41.20 13.79
CA THR A 236 -7.69 -41.30 15.03
C THR A 236 -6.86 -40.04 15.27
N LEU A 237 -6.57 -39.72 16.53
CA LEU A 237 -5.69 -38.61 16.87
C LEU A 237 -4.27 -38.78 16.31
N ARG A 238 -3.84 -40.02 16.10
CA ARG A 238 -2.54 -40.35 15.49
C ARG A 238 -2.53 -39.93 14.01
N GLN A 239 -3.57 -40.26 13.24
CA GLN A 239 -3.72 -39.83 11.85
C GLN A 239 -3.73 -38.32 11.73
N LEU A 240 -4.45 -37.62 12.62
CA LEU A 240 -4.45 -36.16 12.67
C LEU A 240 -3.05 -35.61 12.99
N SER A 241 -2.32 -36.25 13.93
CA SER A 241 -0.96 -35.79 14.26
C SER A 241 0.01 -35.94 13.08
N GLU A 242 -0.13 -36.99 12.28
CA GLU A 242 0.64 -37.19 11.05
C GLU A 242 0.22 -36.21 9.95
N GLN A 243 -1.09 -36.03 9.73
CA GLN A 243 -1.66 -35.14 8.71
C GLN A 243 -1.30 -33.66 8.94
N PHE A 244 -1.31 -33.23 10.20
CA PHE A 244 -1.01 -31.84 10.57
C PHE A 244 0.43 -31.64 11.07
N ASN A 245 1.28 -32.65 10.95
CA ASN A 245 2.69 -32.65 11.32
C ASN A 245 2.95 -32.24 12.80
N PHE A 246 2.13 -32.79 13.71
CA PHE A 246 2.28 -32.59 15.15
C PHE A 246 2.82 -33.84 15.87
N ASN A 247 3.47 -33.62 17.02
CA ASN A 247 3.68 -34.68 17.95
C ASN A 247 2.34 -35.10 18.57
N TYR A 248 2.08 -36.42 18.67
CA TYR A 248 0.85 -37.01 19.21
C TYR A 248 0.48 -36.46 20.60
N TYR A 249 1.43 -36.44 21.51
CA TYR A 249 1.21 -36.00 22.90
C TYR A 249 0.91 -34.49 22.96
N TYR A 250 1.63 -33.75 22.16
CA TYR A 250 1.36 -32.28 22.01
C TYR A 250 -0.03 -32.06 21.47
N LEU A 251 -0.42 -32.71 20.36
CA LEU A 251 -1.73 -32.57 19.77
C LEU A 251 -2.86 -32.97 20.73
N SER A 252 -2.67 -34.06 21.50
CA SER A 252 -3.66 -34.49 22.49
C SER A 252 -3.93 -33.43 23.56
N LYS A 253 -2.88 -32.86 24.12
CA LYS A 253 -2.98 -31.79 25.12
C LYS A 253 -3.53 -30.49 24.52
N TYR A 254 -3.06 -30.12 23.33
CA TYR A 254 -3.47 -28.95 22.59
C TYR A 254 -4.96 -29.02 22.24
N PHE A 255 -5.44 -30.14 21.70
CA PHE A 255 -6.83 -30.37 21.37
C PHE A 255 -7.72 -30.24 22.59
N SER A 256 -7.41 -30.95 23.68
CA SER A 256 -8.19 -30.90 24.92
C SER A 256 -8.24 -29.53 25.57
N SER A 257 -7.15 -28.74 25.46
CA SER A 257 -7.11 -27.38 26.00
C SER A 257 -8.01 -26.40 25.22
N HIS A 258 -8.16 -26.60 23.91
CA HIS A 258 -8.95 -25.70 23.04
C HIS A 258 -10.42 -26.13 22.93
N CYS A 259 -10.70 -27.43 22.86
CA CYS A 259 -12.06 -27.97 22.75
C CYS A 259 -12.73 -28.21 24.08
N LYS A 260 -12.00 -28.17 25.21
CA LYS A 260 -12.46 -28.50 26.57
C LYS A 260 -12.98 -29.94 26.73
N GLU A 261 -12.76 -30.78 25.74
CA GLU A 261 -13.11 -32.20 25.69
C GLU A 261 -12.03 -32.97 24.93
N GLY A 262 -11.96 -34.31 25.13
CA GLY A 262 -11.01 -35.14 24.42
C GLY A 262 -11.41 -35.36 22.96
N PHE A 263 -10.42 -35.71 22.11
CA PHE A 263 -10.66 -35.97 20.67
C PHE A 263 -11.78 -36.99 20.43
N ASN A 264 -11.79 -38.11 21.15
CA ASN A 264 -12.84 -39.12 20.94
C ASN A 264 -14.22 -38.66 21.36
N GLU A 265 -14.33 -37.85 22.39
CA GLU A 265 -15.59 -37.27 22.86
C GLU A 265 -16.10 -36.28 21.81
N TYR A 266 -15.25 -35.41 21.33
CA TYR A 266 -15.55 -34.46 20.27
C TYR A 266 -16.02 -35.16 18.98
N LEU A 267 -15.27 -36.13 18.47
CA LEU A 267 -15.64 -36.89 17.26
C LEU A 267 -16.99 -37.58 17.42
N ASN A 268 -17.24 -38.22 18.57
CA ASN A 268 -18.53 -38.86 18.82
C ASN A 268 -19.69 -37.87 18.89
N ARG A 269 -19.46 -36.71 19.48
CA ARG A 269 -20.46 -35.63 19.52
C ARG A 269 -20.83 -35.18 18.10
N ILE A 270 -19.83 -34.91 17.24
CA ILE A 270 -20.07 -34.53 15.84
C ILE A 270 -20.84 -35.64 15.10
N ARG A 271 -20.51 -36.89 15.31
CA ARG A 271 -21.21 -38.03 14.68
C ARG A 271 -22.68 -38.09 15.10
N VAL A 272 -22.99 -37.87 16.37
CA VAL A 272 -24.36 -37.85 16.90
C VAL A 272 -25.13 -36.64 16.36
N GLU A 273 -24.51 -35.46 16.33
CA GLU A 273 -25.11 -34.25 15.74
C GLU A 273 -25.48 -34.47 14.28
N LYS A 274 -24.53 -35.02 13.48
CA LYS A 274 -24.79 -35.31 12.06
C LYS A 274 -25.84 -36.40 11.83
N ALA A 275 -25.87 -37.42 12.67
CA ALA A 275 -26.93 -38.45 12.61
C ALA A 275 -28.30 -37.86 12.94
N SER A 276 -28.37 -36.91 13.89
CA SER A 276 -29.63 -36.22 14.23
C SER A 276 -30.11 -35.26 13.15
N GLU A 277 -29.21 -34.67 12.35
CA GLU A 277 -29.56 -33.84 11.19
C GLU A 277 -30.14 -34.65 10.02
N MET A 278 -29.84 -35.95 9.95
CA MET A 278 -30.28 -36.86 8.89
C MET A 278 -31.60 -37.58 9.17
N LEU A 279 -32.11 -37.48 10.41
CA LEU A 279 -33.38 -38.07 10.86
C LEU A 279 -34.51 -37.05 10.81
#